data_70e5b54bde17169eac7a543dbdc7b05b
#
_entry.id   70e5b54bde17169eac7a543dbdc7b05b
#
_cell.length_a   1.000
_cell.length_b   1.000
_cell.length_c   1.000
_cell.angle_alpha   90.00
_cell.angle_beta   90.00
_cell.angle_gamma   90.00
#
_symmetry.space_group_name_H-M   'P 1'
#
loop_
_entity.id
_entity.type
_entity.pdbx_description
1 polymer ?
#
loop_
_entity_poly.entity_id
_entity_poly.type
_entity_poly.pdbx_seq_one_letter_code
_entity_poly.pdbx_strand_id
1 'polypeptide(L)'
;MDFSQYYITICLVMLSTRTSPMSEYAFKVLPVEHCPASKEGWGMASSRLGCNSTHGYQCVPNKHLTSLIEFCYPMGVHILFEKGSCLELAAHGFLNHVPCSKTFKFGCPDGFYFSNEIYKYPSCLAIDTALKCFYADFNCIYSKLIKNQTRVVTNQTKVIINQSVICGEENCFNSINVTAILMAVIFGIISLILASVLLVKRRNIRLKKKKDLQDLENAKGLL
;
A
#
# COMPACT_ATOMS: atom_id res chain seq x y z
N MET A 1 17.94 -44.51 -22.23
CA MET A 1 17.14 -43.31 -22.15
C MET A 1 17.72 -42.46 -21.03
N ASP A 2 18.32 -41.33 -21.40
CA ASP A 2 19.08 -40.50 -20.47
C ASP A 2 18.15 -39.80 -19.44
N PHE A 3 18.49 -39.90 -18.18
CA PHE A 3 17.79 -39.25 -17.08
C PHE A 3 17.65 -37.73 -17.32
N SER A 4 18.57 -37.09 -18.04
CA SER A 4 18.53 -35.71 -18.44
C SER A 4 17.33 -35.34 -19.33
N GLN A 5 16.97 -36.22 -20.28
CA GLN A 5 15.80 -36.03 -21.17
C GLN A 5 14.49 -36.12 -20.41
N TYR A 6 14.42 -36.95 -19.37
CA TYR A 6 13.22 -37.09 -18.56
C TYR A 6 12.95 -35.87 -17.69
N TYR A 7 14.01 -35.24 -17.11
CA TYR A 7 13.91 -34.00 -16.35
C TYR A 7 13.50 -32.80 -17.21
N ILE A 8 14.04 -32.71 -18.43
CA ILE A 8 13.68 -31.63 -19.36
C ILE A 8 12.20 -31.74 -19.78
N THR A 9 11.72 -32.96 -20.02
CA THR A 9 10.31 -33.19 -20.41
C THR A 9 9.36 -32.87 -19.25
N ILE A 10 9.70 -33.23 -18.01
CA ILE A 10 8.89 -32.90 -16.82
C ILE A 10 8.87 -31.39 -16.58
N CYS A 11 10.01 -30.68 -16.71
CA CYS A 11 10.06 -29.22 -16.60
C CYS A 11 9.21 -28.53 -17.67
N LEU A 12 9.24 -29.00 -18.91
CA LEU A 12 8.41 -28.45 -19.99
C LEU A 12 6.91 -28.71 -19.78
N VAL A 13 6.53 -29.84 -19.24
CA VAL A 13 5.12 -30.16 -18.89
C VAL A 13 4.64 -29.31 -17.71
N MET A 14 5.50 -29.08 -16.69
CA MET A 14 5.16 -28.21 -15.55
C MET A 14 5.04 -26.73 -15.92
N LEU A 15 5.76 -26.27 -16.95
CA LEU A 15 5.66 -24.91 -17.48
C LEU A 15 4.42 -24.70 -18.37
N SER A 16 3.76 -25.79 -18.81
CA SER A 16 2.59 -25.72 -19.70
C SER A 16 1.23 -25.67 -18.97
N THR A 17 1.19 -25.88 -17.65
CA THR A 17 -0.03 -25.65 -16.87
C THR A 17 -0.19 -24.16 -16.58
N ARG A 18 -0.46 -23.37 -17.64
CA ARG A 18 -1.11 -22.09 -17.46
C ARG A 18 -2.53 -22.42 -16.96
N THR A 19 -2.71 -22.40 -15.65
CA THR A 19 -4.02 -22.26 -15.05
C THR A 19 -4.60 -20.97 -15.60
N SER A 20 -5.56 -21.07 -16.51
CA SER A 20 -6.38 -19.93 -16.91
C SER A 20 -6.91 -19.32 -15.62
N PRO A 21 -6.70 -18.03 -15.33
CA PRO A 21 -7.31 -17.43 -14.17
C PRO A 21 -8.81 -17.67 -14.29
N MET A 22 -9.40 -18.32 -13.29
CA MET A 22 -10.84 -18.51 -13.21
C MET A 22 -11.47 -17.14 -13.36
N SER A 23 -12.33 -16.97 -14.38
CA SER A 23 -12.94 -15.68 -14.67
C SER A 23 -13.65 -15.19 -13.41
N GLU A 24 -13.21 -14.06 -12.87
CA GLU A 24 -13.81 -13.42 -11.69
C GLU A 24 -15.28 -13.04 -11.97
N TYR A 25 -15.65 -12.96 -13.25
CA TYR A 25 -16.96 -12.51 -13.72
C TYR A 25 -17.70 -13.59 -14.49
N ALA A 26 -19.02 -13.64 -14.35
CA ALA A 26 -19.90 -14.59 -15.02
C ALA A 26 -20.04 -14.33 -16.55
N PHE A 27 -19.50 -13.22 -17.05
CA PHE A 27 -19.52 -12.82 -18.46
C PHE A 27 -18.15 -12.32 -18.91
N LYS A 28 -17.99 -12.18 -20.22
CA LYS A 28 -16.71 -11.76 -20.81
C LYS A 28 -16.42 -10.29 -20.47
N VAL A 29 -15.27 -10.05 -19.85
CA VAL A 29 -14.74 -8.74 -19.51
C VAL A 29 -13.37 -8.58 -20.17
N LEU A 30 -13.11 -7.44 -20.77
CA LEU A 30 -11.84 -7.12 -21.45
C LEU A 30 -11.18 -5.91 -20.78
N PRO A 31 -9.90 -5.97 -20.43
CA PRO A 31 -9.16 -4.81 -19.96
C PRO A 31 -8.94 -3.84 -21.12
N VAL A 32 -9.03 -2.53 -20.83
CA VAL A 32 -8.75 -1.45 -21.76
C VAL A 32 -7.86 -0.41 -21.10
N GLU A 33 -7.11 0.32 -21.90
CA GLU A 33 -6.29 1.42 -21.43
C GLU A 33 -7.15 2.64 -21.11
N HIS A 34 -8.13 2.92 -21.97
CA HIS A 34 -9.04 4.07 -21.83
C HIS A 34 -10.47 3.68 -22.19
N CYS A 35 -11.43 4.17 -21.44
CA CYS A 35 -12.83 4.14 -21.82
C CYS A 35 -13.14 5.19 -22.89
N PRO A 36 -14.11 4.96 -23.78
CA PRO A 36 -14.56 5.98 -24.71
C PRO A 36 -15.05 7.24 -23.99
N ALA A 37 -14.64 8.42 -24.49
CA ALA A 37 -14.92 9.71 -23.84
C ALA A 37 -16.15 10.43 -24.44
N SER A 38 -16.81 9.84 -25.43
CA SER A 38 -17.97 10.44 -26.11
C SER A 38 -19.06 9.42 -26.37
N LYS A 39 -20.26 9.91 -26.65
CA LYS A 39 -21.41 9.06 -27.02
C LYS A 39 -21.13 8.24 -28.29
N GLU A 40 -20.49 8.85 -29.27
CA GLU A 40 -20.12 8.19 -30.53
C GLU A 40 -19.08 7.10 -30.27
N GLY A 41 -18.05 7.41 -29.53
CA GLY A 41 -17.03 6.42 -29.11
C GLY A 41 -17.62 5.25 -28.34
N TRP A 42 -18.59 5.54 -27.47
CA TRP A 42 -19.36 4.51 -26.73
C TRP A 42 -20.14 3.60 -27.65
N GLY A 43 -20.84 4.18 -28.65
CA GLY A 43 -21.55 3.43 -29.68
C GLY A 43 -20.65 2.56 -30.57
N MET A 44 -19.48 3.07 -30.96
CA MET A 44 -18.48 2.30 -31.72
C MET A 44 -17.93 1.13 -30.91
N ALA A 45 -17.61 1.34 -29.63
CA ALA A 45 -17.13 0.27 -28.75
C ALA A 45 -18.21 -0.78 -28.49
N SER A 46 -19.47 -0.35 -28.32
CA SER A 46 -20.64 -1.24 -28.19
C SER A 46 -20.79 -2.14 -29.45
N SER A 47 -20.70 -1.55 -30.65
CA SER A 47 -20.79 -2.30 -31.91
C SER A 47 -19.61 -3.26 -32.07
N ARG A 48 -18.38 -2.84 -31.72
CA ARG A 48 -17.17 -3.66 -31.78
C ARG A 48 -17.27 -4.88 -30.86
N LEU A 49 -17.84 -4.72 -29.65
CA LEU A 49 -18.03 -5.81 -28.70
C LEU A 49 -19.22 -6.71 -29.04
N GLY A 50 -20.12 -6.29 -29.93
CA GLY A 50 -21.36 -6.97 -30.27
C GLY A 50 -22.43 -6.85 -29.19
N CYS A 51 -22.42 -5.76 -28.39
CA CYS A 51 -23.46 -5.50 -27.41
C CYS A 51 -24.79 -5.14 -28.10
N ASN A 52 -25.90 -5.44 -27.46
CA ASN A 52 -27.24 -5.30 -28.03
C ASN A 52 -28.21 -4.61 -27.06
N SER A 53 -29.49 -4.59 -27.38
CA SER A 53 -30.52 -3.93 -26.57
C SER A 53 -30.78 -4.56 -25.21
N THR A 54 -30.37 -5.82 -25.00
CA THR A 54 -30.49 -6.54 -23.72
C THR A 54 -29.19 -6.56 -22.92
N HIS A 55 -28.04 -6.42 -23.60
CA HIS A 55 -26.70 -6.44 -23.03
C HIS A 55 -25.97 -5.17 -23.39
N GLY A 56 -26.16 -4.12 -22.58
CA GLY A 56 -25.59 -2.80 -22.86
C GLY A 56 -24.09 -2.73 -22.65
N TYR A 57 -23.40 -2.00 -23.54
CA TYR A 57 -21.97 -1.72 -23.36
C TYR A 57 -21.71 -0.90 -22.11
N GLN A 58 -20.72 -1.33 -21.35
CA GLN A 58 -20.20 -0.64 -20.19
C GLN A 58 -18.67 -0.58 -20.24
N CYS A 59 -18.10 0.51 -19.73
CA CYS A 59 -16.68 0.67 -19.49
C CYS A 59 -16.47 1.38 -18.16
N VAL A 60 -15.89 0.70 -17.17
CA VAL A 60 -15.74 1.19 -15.81
C VAL A 60 -14.46 0.60 -15.18
N PRO A 61 -13.97 1.14 -14.06
CA PRO A 61 -12.94 0.49 -13.28
C PRO A 61 -13.40 -0.87 -12.73
N ASN A 62 -12.46 -1.80 -12.56
CA ASN A 62 -12.70 -2.99 -11.77
C ASN A 62 -12.70 -2.63 -10.27
N LYS A 63 -13.27 -3.49 -9.41
CA LYS A 63 -13.38 -3.33 -7.96
C LYS A 63 -12.08 -2.90 -7.25
N HIS A 64 -10.94 -3.34 -7.79
CA HIS A 64 -9.65 -3.10 -7.16
C HIS A 64 -8.92 -1.87 -7.72
N LEU A 65 -9.54 -1.14 -8.64
CA LEU A 65 -8.96 0.01 -9.35
C LEU A 65 -7.60 -0.30 -10.00
N THR A 66 -7.42 -1.54 -10.46
CA THR A 66 -6.19 -2.01 -11.11
C THR A 66 -6.25 -1.95 -12.63
N SER A 67 -7.45 -1.84 -13.20
CA SER A 67 -7.64 -1.63 -14.64
C SER A 67 -9.02 -1.05 -14.94
N LEU A 68 -9.12 -0.38 -16.08
CA LEU A 68 -10.41 -0.12 -16.75
C LEU A 68 -10.80 -1.38 -17.51
N ILE A 69 -12.08 -1.68 -17.52
CA ILE A 69 -12.62 -2.89 -18.13
C ILE A 69 -13.88 -2.57 -18.93
N GLU A 70 -14.02 -3.20 -20.09
CA GLU A 70 -15.20 -3.08 -20.95
C GLU A 70 -15.91 -4.43 -21.10
N PHE A 71 -17.23 -4.38 -21.21
CA PHE A 71 -18.08 -5.56 -21.32
C PHE A 71 -19.48 -5.22 -21.81
N CYS A 72 -20.21 -6.23 -22.27
CA CYS A 72 -21.67 -6.14 -22.49
C CYS A 72 -22.38 -6.60 -21.22
N TYR A 73 -23.04 -5.70 -20.53
CA TYR A 73 -23.66 -5.95 -19.24
C TYR A 73 -24.99 -6.69 -19.38
N PRO A 74 -25.14 -7.91 -18.83
CA PRO A 74 -26.31 -8.75 -19.06
C PRO A 74 -27.57 -8.32 -18.30
N MET A 75 -27.44 -7.42 -17.32
CA MET A 75 -28.54 -7.02 -16.45
C MET A 75 -29.22 -5.72 -16.90
N GLY A 76 -28.96 -5.23 -18.10
CA GLY A 76 -29.61 -4.07 -18.69
C GLY A 76 -28.69 -3.07 -19.39
N VAL A 77 -29.29 -2.21 -20.18
CA VAL A 77 -28.57 -1.19 -20.97
C VAL A 77 -28.44 0.12 -20.20
N HIS A 78 -29.45 0.45 -19.42
CA HIS A 78 -29.60 1.73 -18.73
C HIS A 78 -29.95 1.50 -17.26
N ILE A 79 -28.95 1.53 -16.39
CA ILE A 79 -29.16 1.47 -14.93
C ILE A 79 -28.99 2.88 -14.40
N LEU A 80 -29.99 3.36 -13.67
CA LEU A 80 -29.98 4.69 -13.05
C LEU A 80 -29.12 4.68 -11.78
N PHE A 81 -28.18 5.62 -11.70
CA PHE A 81 -27.34 5.82 -10.54
C PHE A 81 -27.53 7.20 -9.92
N GLU A 82 -27.34 7.26 -8.61
CA GLU A 82 -27.50 8.48 -7.83
C GLU A 82 -26.31 9.43 -7.99
N LYS A 83 -26.61 10.72 -7.79
CA LYS A 83 -25.59 11.76 -7.68
C LYS A 83 -24.56 11.42 -6.60
N GLY A 84 -23.35 11.90 -6.76
CA GLY A 84 -22.30 11.73 -5.76
C GLY A 84 -21.60 10.37 -5.79
N SER A 85 -21.81 9.58 -6.84
CA SER A 85 -21.23 8.25 -6.99
C SER A 85 -20.65 8.02 -8.38
N CYS A 86 -19.49 7.42 -8.45
CA CYS A 86 -18.91 6.78 -9.63
C CYS A 86 -19.36 5.31 -9.73
N LEU A 87 -18.93 4.60 -10.76
CA LEU A 87 -19.23 3.18 -10.98
C LEU A 87 -17.96 2.34 -10.93
N GLU A 88 -18.13 1.10 -10.48
CA GLU A 88 -17.15 0.02 -10.61
C GLU A 88 -17.84 -1.30 -10.95
N LEU A 89 -17.12 -2.24 -11.56
CA LEU A 89 -17.58 -3.61 -11.63
C LEU A 89 -17.08 -4.37 -10.41
N ALA A 90 -18.01 -4.68 -9.51
CA ALA A 90 -17.73 -5.47 -8.31
C ALA A 90 -17.44 -6.94 -8.66
N ALA A 91 -16.86 -7.69 -7.71
CA ALA A 91 -16.75 -9.13 -7.81
C ALA A 91 -18.12 -9.76 -8.09
N HIS A 92 -18.13 -10.85 -8.84
CA HIS A 92 -19.33 -11.53 -9.34
C HIS A 92 -20.08 -10.77 -10.47
N GLY A 93 -19.61 -9.61 -10.92
CA GLY A 93 -20.14 -8.93 -12.10
C GLY A 93 -21.32 -8.01 -11.86
N PHE A 94 -21.47 -7.44 -10.69
CA PHE A 94 -22.45 -6.40 -10.42
C PHE A 94 -21.84 -5.01 -10.63
N LEU A 95 -22.57 -4.14 -11.36
CA LEU A 95 -22.25 -2.70 -11.37
C LEU A 95 -22.59 -2.12 -10.00
N ASN A 96 -21.57 -1.63 -9.34
CA ASN A 96 -21.67 -1.05 -8.00
C ASN A 96 -21.37 0.45 -8.04
N HIS A 97 -21.90 1.20 -7.07
CA HIS A 97 -21.63 2.62 -6.91
C HIS A 97 -20.46 2.85 -5.95
N VAL A 98 -19.60 3.80 -6.28
CA VAL A 98 -18.48 4.23 -5.44
C VAL A 98 -18.72 5.67 -5.04
N PRO A 99 -19.03 5.96 -3.76
CA PRO A 99 -19.26 7.33 -3.29
C PRO A 99 -18.06 8.23 -3.56
N CYS A 100 -18.26 9.36 -4.24
CA CYS A 100 -17.21 10.31 -4.60
C CYS A 100 -17.46 11.74 -4.05
N SER A 101 -18.66 12.04 -3.60
CA SER A 101 -19.06 13.40 -3.19
C SER A 101 -18.21 14.02 -2.07
N LYS A 102 -17.60 13.17 -1.21
CA LYS A 102 -16.77 13.61 -0.08
C LYS A 102 -15.27 13.42 -0.32
N THR A 103 -14.90 12.63 -1.31
CA THR A 103 -13.51 12.23 -1.54
C THR A 103 -12.90 12.89 -2.76
N PHE A 104 -13.70 13.20 -3.78
CA PHE A 104 -13.22 13.85 -5.00
C PHE A 104 -13.13 15.36 -4.82
N LYS A 105 -12.04 15.92 -5.31
CA LYS A 105 -11.85 17.37 -5.42
C LYS A 105 -12.72 17.99 -6.51
N PHE A 106 -13.00 17.23 -7.60
CA PHE A 106 -13.77 17.68 -8.76
C PHE A 106 -14.30 16.49 -9.57
N GLY A 107 -15.34 16.75 -10.37
CA GLY A 107 -15.83 15.80 -11.39
C GLY A 107 -16.60 14.60 -10.87
N CYS A 108 -17.03 14.61 -9.60
CA CYS A 108 -18.03 13.67 -9.11
C CYS A 108 -19.41 14.04 -9.68
N PRO A 109 -20.24 13.08 -10.12
CA PRO A 109 -21.58 13.35 -10.63
C PRO A 109 -22.43 14.16 -9.64
N ASP A 110 -23.00 15.26 -10.11
CA ASP A 110 -23.85 16.17 -9.33
C ASP A 110 -25.37 15.92 -9.51
N GLY A 111 -25.74 15.05 -10.48
CA GLY A 111 -27.09 14.62 -10.76
C GLY A 111 -27.22 13.11 -10.94
N PHE A 112 -28.45 12.64 -11.08
CA PHE A 112 -28.73 11.26 -11.51
C PHE A 112 -28.26 11.06 -12.95
N TYR A 113 -27.75 9.87 -13.25
CA TYR A 113 -27.29 9.52 -14.58
C TYR A 113 -27.45 8.01 -14.86
N PHE A 114 -27.54 7.66 -16.13
CA PHE A 114 -27.55 6.25 -16.52
C PHE A 114 -26.14 5.69 -16.66
N SER A 115 -25.95 4.41 -16.35
CA SER A 115 -24.64 3.73 -16.36
C SER A 115 -23.91 3.88 -17.71
N ASN A 116 -24.64 3.86 -18.84
CA ASN A 116 -24.11 4.06 -20.18
C ASN A 116 -23.74 5.52 -20.50
N GLU A 117 -23.94 6.43 -19.57
CA GLU A 117 -23.57 7.85 -19.67
C GLU A 117 -22.37 8.22 -18.78
N ILE A 118 -21.72 7.25 -18.14
CA ILE A 118 -20.56 7.50 -17.27
C ILE A 118 -19.41 8.23 -17.97
N TYR A 119 -19.32 8.15 -19.32
CA TYR A 119 -18.36 8.91 -20.10
C TYR A 119 -18.48 10.44 -19.94
N LYS A 120 -19.61 10.95 -19.47
CA LYS A 120 -19.82 12.37 -19.11
C LYS A 120 -19.02 12.79 -17.87
N TYR A 121 -18.56 11.82 -17.09
CA TYR A 121 -17.86 12.01 -15.82
C TYR A 121 -16.44 11.40 -15.88
N PRO A 122 -15.51 11.99 -16.62
CA PRO A 122 -14.18 11.41 -16.87
C PRO A 122 -13.38 11.20 -15.58
N SER A 123 -13.66 11.95 -14.50
CA SER A 123 -13.03 11.73 -13.20
C SER A 123 -13.36 10.37 -12.58
N CYS A 124 -14.51 9.78 -12.93
CA CYS A 124 -14.90 8.43 -12.51
C CYS A 124 -14.21 7.32 -13.33
N LEU A 125 -13.55 7.66 -14.43
CA LEU A 125 -12.83 6.72 -15.29
C LEU A 125 -11.31 6.91 -15.21
N ALA A 126 -10.85 7.96 -14.54
CA ALA A 126 -9.43 8.27 -14.39
C ALA A 126 -8.89 7.64 -13.10
N ILE A 127 -8.20 6.49 -13.22
CA ILE A 127 -7.64 5.74 -12.09
C ILE A 127 -6.11 5.69 -12.14
N ASP A 128 -5.48 5.72 -10.97
CA ASP A 128 -4.07 5.35 -10.78
C ASP A 128 -4.01 3.87 -10.38
N THR A 129 -3.66 3.01 -11.34
CA THR A 129 -3.63 1.55 -11.14
C THR A 129 -2.56 1.10 -10.16
N ALA A 130 -1.48 1.88 -9.98
CA ALA A 130 -0.41 1.59 -9.05
C ALA A 130 -0.74 1.99 -7.60
N LEU A 131 -1.52 3.06 -7.43
CA LEU A 131 -2.02 3.51 -6.13
C LEU A 131 -3.42 2.98 -5.82
N LYS A 132 -4.10 2.39 -6.82
CA LYS A 132 -5.46 1.83 -6.73
C LYS A 132 -6.47 2.86 -6.21
N CYS A 133 -6.50 4.03 -6.83
CA CYS A 133 -7.35 5.15 -6.47
C CYS A 133 -7.77 5.95 -7.69
N PHE A 134 -8.82 6.74 -7.56
CA PHE A 134 -9.20 7.72 -8.58
C PHE A 134 -8.30 8.94 -8.50
N TYR A 135 -7.86 9.47 -9.66
CA TYR A 135 -7.01 10.69 -9.67
C TYR A 135 -7.66 11.91 -9.03
N ALA A 136 -9.00 11.99 -9.02
CA ALA A 136 -9.73 13.07 -8.41
C ALA A 136 -9.83 12.97 -6.87
N ASP A 137 -9.52 11.81 -6.27
CA ASP A 137 -9.57 11.58 -4.83
C ASP A 137 -8.43 12.30 -4.11
N PHE A 138 -8.75 13.03 -3.04
CA PHE A 138 -7.76 13.73 -2.21
C PHE A 138 -6.65 12.82 -1.68
N ASN A 139 -7.02 11.62 -1.22
CA ASN A 139 -6.04 10.68 -0.68
C ASN A 139 -5.08 10.18 -1.76
N CYS A 140 -5.58 10.01 -2.99
CA CYS A 140 -4.77 9.64 -4.14
C CYS A 140 -3.75 10.74 -4.48
N ILE A 141 -4.21 12.00 -4.54
CA ILE A 141 -3.37 13.16 -4.80
C ILE A 141 -2.27 13.27 -3.72
N TYR A 142 -2.66 13.15 -2.45
CA TYR A 142 -1.73 13.22 -1.32
C TYR A 142 -0.69 12.09 -1.35
N SER A 143 -1.11 10.85 -1.58
CA SER A 143 -0.22 9.69 -1.68
C SER A 143 0.79 9.83 -2.82
N LYS A 144 0.37 10.43 -3.95
CA LYS A 144 1.25 10.70 -5.09
C LYS A 144 2.29 11.77 -4.78
N LEU A 145 1.90 12.81 -4.04
CA LEU A 145 2.83 13.85 -3.59
C LEU A 145 3.90 13.29 -2.66
N ILE A 146 3.52 12.50 -1.65
CA ILE A 146 4.46 11.85 -0.74
C ILE A 146 5.42 10.94 -1.50
N LYS A 147 4.92 10.09 -2.40
CA LYS A 147 5.74 9.17 -3.18
C LYS A 147 6.76 9.90 -4.06
N ASN A 148 6.38 11.05 -4.60
CA ASN A 148 7.29 11.90 -5.38
C ASN A 148 8.36 12.54 -4.49
N GLN A 149 8.00 13.06 -3.30
CA GLN A 149 8.96 13.62 -2.35
C GLN A 149 9.97 12.57 -1.87
N THR A 150 9.51 11.37 -1.52
CA THR A 150 10.38 10.27 -1.11
C THR A 150 11.37 9.90 -2.23
N ARG A 151 10.92 9.88 -3.50
CA ARG A 151 11.79 9.63 -4.65
C ARG A 151 12.89 10.70 -4.81
N VAL A 152 12.55 11.97 -4.62
CA VAL A 152 13.52 13.07 -4.71
C VAL A 152 14.57 12.95 -3.62
N VAL A 153 14.15 12.69 -2.37
CA VAL A 153 15.05 12.49 -1.23
C VAL A 153 15.97 11.28 -1.48
N THR A 154 15.43 10.15 -1.93
CA THR A 154 16.22 8.93 -2.21
C THR A 154 17.24 9.16 -3.34
N ASN A 155 16.87 9.91 -4.39
CA ASN A 155 17.78 10.24 -5.47
C ASN A 155 18.88 11.20 -5.01
N GLN A 156 18.58 12.20 -4.19
CA GLN A 156 19.57 13.10 -3.60
C GLN A 156 20.54 12.34 -2.69
N THR A 157 20.04 11.41 -1.88
CA THR A 157 20.87 10.57 -1.01
C THR A 157 21.78 9.67 -1.84
N LYS A 158 21.31 9.09 -2.95
CA LYS A 158 22.15 8.31 -3.87
C LYS A 158 23.24 9.14 -4.54
N VAL A 159 22.92 10.39 -4.91
CA VAL A 159 23.93 11.32 -5.49
C VAL A 159 24.99 11.66 -4.45
N ILE A 160 24.62 11.93 -3.21
CA ILE A 160 25.55 12.21 -2.10
C ILE A 160 26.46 10.99 -1.84
N ILE A 161 25.89 9.78 -1.80
CA ILE A 161 26.67 8.55 -1.61
C ILE A 161 27.62 8.31 -2.77
N ASN A 162 27.20 8.54 -4.02
CA ASN A 162 28.07 8.39 -5.18
C ASN A 162 29.17 9.47 -5.26
N GLN A 163 28.91 10.70 -4.78
CA GLN A 163 29.94 11.73 -4.67
C GLN A 163 30.96 11.43 -3.56
N SER A 164 30.55 10.78 -2.46
CA SER A 164 31.47 10.38 -1.39
C SER A 164 32.38 9.20 -1.80
N VAL A 165 32.03 8.44 -2.82
CA VAL A 165 32.86 7.35 -3.38
C VAL A 165 33.92 7.86 -4.38
N ILE A 166 33.80 9.11 -4.89
CA ILE A 166 34.74 9.70 -5.85
C ILE A 166 35.85 10.53 -5.15
N CYS A 167 35.75 10.77 -3.85
CA CYS A 167 36.87 11.35 -3.10
C CYS A 167 37.92 10.27 -2.81
N GLY A 168 38.97 10.28 -3.63
CA GLY A 168 40.12 9.38 -3.52
C GLY A 168 40.83 9.46 -2.17
N GLU A 169 41.48 8.40 -1.83
CA GLU A 169 42.39 8.15 -0.73
C GLU A 169 43.22 9.38 -0.32
N GLU A 170 42.78 10.10 0.68
CA GLU A 170 43.54 10.71 1.77
C GLU A 170 42.54 11.49 2.62
N ASN A 171 42.38 11.04 3.89
CA ASN A 171 41.48 11.61 4.89
C ASN A 171 39.98 11.17 4.88
N CYS A 172 39.72 9.85 4.80
CA CYS A 172 38.48 9.31 5.34
C CYS A 172 38.56 9.27 6.88
N PHE A 173 38.06 10.34 7.51
CA PHE A 173 37.68 10.30 8.91
C PHE A 173 36.64 9.18 9.08
N ASN A 174 37.02 8.12 9.79
CA ASN A 174 36.21 6.94 10.06
C ASN A 174 34.74 7.33 10.26
N SER A 175 33.87 6.81 9.42
CA SER A 175 32.42 6.76 9.69
C SER A 175 32.23 5.95 10.99
N ILE A 176 32.30 6.67 12.12
CA ILE A 176 31.99 6.14 13.42
C ILE A 176 30.55 5.63 13.31
N ASN A 177 30.39 4.33 13.37
CA ASN A 177 29.10 3.67 13.30
C ASN A 177 28.19 4.28 14.40
N VAL A 178 27.23 5.10 14.01
CA VAL A 178 26.27 5.75 14.95
C VAL A 178 25.60 4.70 15.83
N THR A 179 25.39 3.49 15.32
CA THR A 179 24.91 2.35 16.08
C THR A 179 25.89 1.90 17.18
N ALA A 180 27.20 1.92 16.93
CA ALA A 180 28.21 1.57 17.94
C ALA A 180 28.25 2.60 19.06
N ILE A 181 28.15 3.90 18.75
CA ILE A 181 28.09 4.97 19.73
C ILE A 181 26.81 4.85 20.58
N LEU A 182 25.64 4.65 19.95
CA LEU A 182 24.38 4.47 20.66
C LEU A 182 24.44 3.26 21.61
N MET A 183 24.99 2.14 21.17
CA MET A 183 25.16 0.96 22.04
C MET A 183 26.11 1.23 23.20
N ALA A 184 27.24 1.90 22.97
CA ALA A 184 28.19 2.27 24.04
C ALA A 184 27.54 3.20 25.09
N VAL A 185 26.74 4.18 24.66
CA VAL A 185 26.00 5.07 25.58
C VAL A 185 24.97 4.29 26.39
N ILE A 186 24.21 3.39 25.77
CA ILE A 186 23.19 2.58 26.45
C ILE A 186 23.87 1.68 27.50
N PHE A 187 24.96 0.97 27.16
CA PHE A 187 25.70 0.14 28.09
C PHE A 187 26.31 0.97 29.23
N GLY A 188 26.80 2.18 28.96
CA GLY A 188 27.30 3.11 29.97
C GLY A 188 26.20 3.49 30.97
N ILE A 189 25.02 3.85 30.50
CA ILE A 189 23.87 4.20 31.37
C ILE A 189 23.44 2.99 32.24
N ILE A 190 23.34 1.80 31.66
CA ILE A 190 22.96 0.59 32.36
C ILE A 190 23.99 0.28 33.48
N SER A 191 25.27 0.41 33.17
CA SER A 191 26.35 0.20 34.15
C SER A 191 26.28 1.18 35.32
N LEU A 192 25.98 2.45 35.07
CA LEU A 192 25.82 3.46 36.14
C LEU A 192 24.59 3.17 37.02
N ILE A 193 23.48 2.74 36.41
CA ILE A 193 22.28 2.36 37.17
C ILE A 193 22.57 1.16 38.05
N LEU A 194 23.20 0.12 37.51
CA LEU A 194 23.58 -1.07 38.32
C LEU A 194 24.52 -0.72 39.48
N ALA A 195 25.53 0.13 39.23
CA ALA A 195 26.44 0.59 40.25
C ALA A 195 25.70 1.37 41.36
N SER A 196 24.79 2.25 41.01
CA SER A 196 23.98 3.01 41.97
C SER A 196 23.08 2.11 42.83
N VAL A 197 22.41 1.13 42.20
CA VAL A 197 21.59 0.12 42.93
C VAL A 197 22.43 -0.69 43.89
N LEU A 198 23.64 -1.12 43.50
CA LEU A 198 24.54 -1.85 44.36
C LEU A 198 25.04 -1.00 45.56
N LEU A 199 25.32 0.26 45.34
CA LEU A 199 25.70 1.21 46.40
C LEU A 199 24.57 1.42 47.40
N VAL A 200 23.33 1.62 46.91
CA VAL A 200 22.15 1.75 47.78
C VAL A 200 21.95 0.45 48.60
N LYS A 201 22.05 -0.71 47.97
CA LYS A 201 21.92 -2.01 48.65
C LYS A 201 22.98 -2.20 49.72
N ARG A 202 24.25 -1.87 49.44
CA ARG A 202 25.33 -1.90 50.41
C ARG A 202 25.09 -0.92 51.58
N ARG A 203 24.56 0.27 51.29
CA ARG A 203 24.22 1.28 52.30
C ARG A 203 23.12 0.78 53.23
N ASN A 204 22.09 0.18 52.69
CA ASN A 204 20.96 -0.37 53.43
C ASN A 204 21.41 -1.55 54.32
N ILE A 205 22.30 -2.41 53.83
CA ILE A 205 22.86 -3.52 54.62
C ILE A 205 23.69 -2.98 55.81
N ARG A 206 24.50 -1.94 55.61
CA ARG A 206 25.29 -1.30 56.67
C ARG A 206 24.40 -0.63 57.71
N LEU A 207 23.32 0.03 57.29
CA LEU A 207 22.35 0.66 58.20
C LEU A 207 21.62 -0.39 59.04
N LYS A 208 21.20 -1.50 58.41
CA LYS A 208 20.56 -2.60 59.13
C LYS A 208 21.50 -3.20 60.16
N LYS A 209 22.77 -3.45 59.80
CA LYS A 209 23.78 -3.98 60.75
C LYS A 209 24.07 -3.04 61.92
N LYS A 210 24.07 -1.71 61.70
CA LYS A 210 24.19 -0.71 62.75
C LYS A 210 22.99 -0.74 63.70
N LYS A 211 21.79 -0.89 63.18
CA LYS A 211 20.55 -0.93 63.94
C LYS A 211 20.51 -2.20 64.82
N ASP A 212 20.84 -3.36 64.24
CA ASP A 212 20.90 -4.62 64.94
C ASP A 212 21.94 -4.60 66.07
N LEU A 213 23.10 -3.90 65.91
CA LEU A 213 24.12 -3.73 66.94
C LEU A 213 23.65 -2.83 68.09
N GLN A 214 22.92 -1.74 67.75
CA GLN A 214 22.39 -0.80 68.72
C GLN A 214 21.28 -1.43 69.57
N ASP A 215 20.44 -2.26 68.96
CA ASP A 215 19.41 -3.02 69.68
C ASP A 215 20.02 -4.07 70.63
N LEU A 216 21.16 -4.65 70.23
CA LEU A 216 21.91 -5.59 71.09
C LEU A 216 22.58 -4.91 72.30
N GLU A 217 23.10 -3.67 72.11
CA GLU A 217 23.66 -2.87 73.19
C GLU A 217 22.61 -2.43 74.22
N ASN A 218 21.44 -1.98 73.67
CA ASN A 218 20.31 -1.59 74.51
C ASN A 218 19.77 -2.79 75.36
N ALA A 219 19.76 -3.98 74.76
CA ALA A 219 19.34 -5.21 75.49
C ALA A 219 20.33 -5.62 76.63
N LYS A 220 21.62 -5.35 76.42
CA LYS A 220 22.66 -5.63 77.51
C LYS A 220 22.66 -4.61 78.62
N GLY A 221 22.17 -3.40 78.44
CA GLY A 221 22.05 -2.37 79.46
C GLY A 221 20.84 -2.51 80.38
N LEU A 222 19.95 -3.47 80.11
CA LEU A 222 18.74 -3.75 80.91
C LEU A 222 18.86 -4.96 81.83
N LEU A 223 20.04 -5.60 81.89
CA LEU A 223 20.41 -6.65 82.80
C LEU A 223 21.37 -6.12 83.84
#